data_65c04f12db92f6f6c46a0755196b8a8f
#
_entry.id   65c04f12db92f6f6c46a0755196b8a8f
#
_cell.length_a   1.000
_cell.length_b   1.000
_cell.length_c   1.000
_cell.angle_alpha   90.00
_cell.angle_beta   90.00
_cell.angle_gamma   90.00
#
_symmetry.space_group_name_H-M   'P 1'
#
loop_
_entity.id
_entity.type
_entity.pdbx_description
1 polymer ?
#
loop_
_entity_poly.entity_id
_entity_poly.type
_entity_poly.pdbx_seq_one_letter_code
_entity_poly.pdbx_strand_id
1 'polypeptide(L)'
;MTTPPSDDNPFRTPDYATTPRSVPMPGAPMPGAPQQPGIPHWFSVKVRITLIACVVLALAIGSLGALSIVWIHQAGPPSDGDCLYLSRESGDNLAYHRVGCGENSATFKVEDSYRGAFRCGGGDYVRFQITGTGSSTERTLCLALNVDPGDCLRDVDDEATVSKVSCTDPTAQERVEVLSGYQRDDKCEGADKVLSYVGPPSRTVCLIQTGENI
;
A
#
# COMPACT_ATOMS: atom_id res chain seq x y z
N MET A 1 -12.24 28.34 45.88
CA MET A 1 -11.59 27.36 45.00
C MET A 1 -11.19 28.10 43.74
N THR A 2 -9.94 28.51 43.64
CA THR A 2 -9.39 29.30 42.53
C THR A 2 -8.58 28.36 41.65
N THR A 3 -9.01 28.22 40.42
CA THR A 3 -8.31 27.42 39.37
C THR A 3 -7.06 28.21 38.93
N PRO A 4 -5.87 27.58 38.85
CA PRO A 4 -4.70 28.25 38.29
C PRO A 4 -4.81 28.32 36.75
N PRO A 5 -4.27 29.35 36.09
CA PRO A 5 -4.27 29.46 34.65
C PRO A 5 -3.30 28.45 34.05
N SER A 6 -3.80 27.69 33.08
CA SER A 6 -3.04 26.75 32.26
C SER A 6 -2.40 27.52 31.09
N ASP A 7 -1.13 27.84 31.21
CA ASP A 7 -0.33 28.54 30.18
C ASP A 7 0.83 27.67 29.68
N ASP A 8 0.59 26.42 29.42
CA ASP A 8 1.55 25.53 28.75
C ASP A 8 1.16 25.28 27.28
N ASN A 9 1.43 26.30 26.43
CA ASN A 9 1.41 26.13 25.01
C ASN A 9 2.85 25.95 24.47
N PRO A 10 3.29 24.72 24.13
CA PRO A 10 4.67 24.46 23.69
C PRO A 10 5.00 25.03 22.30
N PHE A 11 4.06 25.71 21.64
CA PHE A 11 4.25 26.31 20.32
C PHE A 11 4.26 27.85 20.33
N ARG A 12 4.49 28.48 21.48
CA ARG A 12 4.68 29.94 21.51
C ARG A 12 6.03 30.27 20.89
N THR A 13 6.02 30.90 19.73
CA THR A 13 7.20 31.54 19.14
C THR A 13 7.70 32.60 20.09
N PRO A 14 9.00 32.64 20.41
CA PRO A 14 9.56 33.68 21.26
C PRO A 14 9.39 35.06 20.58
N ASP A 15 8.83 36.02 21.33
CA ASP A 15 8.78 37.41 20.92
C ASP A 15 10.21 37.94 20.80
N TYR A 16 10.66 38.08 19.55
CA TYR A 16 11.91 38.81 19.28
C TYR A 16 11.67 40.26 19.63
N ALA A 17 12.27 40.69 20.78
CA ALA A 17 12.33 42.04 21.16
C ALA A 17 12.83 42.91 19.99
N THR A 18 12.00 43.83 19.53
CA THR A 18 12.33 44.83 18.53
C THR A 18 13.55 45.62 19.02
N THR A 19 14.69 45.34 18.45
CA THR A 19 15.91 46.14 18.66
C THR A 19 15.61 47.60 18.30
N PRO A 20 15.92 48.55 19.16
CA PRO A 20 15.68 49.96 18.85
C PRO A 20 16.48 50.36 17.62
N ARG A 21 15.78 50.93 16.65
CA ARG A 21 16.29 51.45 15.40
C ARG A 21 17.35 52.51 15.70
N SER A 22 18.63 52.18 15.56
CA SER A 22 19.73 53.14 15.69
C SER A 22 19.62 54.19 14.60
N VAL A 23 19.43 55.44 15.02
CA VAL A 23 19.45 56.62 14.15
C VAL A 23 20.85 56.75 13.54
N PRO A 24 21.02 56.88 12.22
CA PRO A 24 22.34 57.00 11.61
C PRO A 24 22.96 58.36 12.01
N MET A 25 24.11 58.28 12.66
CA MET A 25 24.95 59.49 12.87
C MET A 25 25.52 59.92 11.51
N PRO A 26 25.47 61.24 11.17
CA PRO A 26 26.10 61.75 9.95
C PRO A 26 27.62 61.68 10.13
N GLY A 27 28.29 60.89 9.28
CA GLY A 27 29.75 60.90 9.19
C GLY A 27 30.47 59.55 9.46
N ALA A 28 29.80 58.47 9.76
CA ALA A 28 30.47 57.16 9.85
C ALA A 28 30.74 56.59 8.43
N PRO A 29 31.98 56.15 8.12
CA PRO A 29 32.26 55.48 6.85
C PRO A 29 31.42 54.21 6.77
N MET A 30 30.66 54.04 5.71
CA MET A 30 29.86 52.83 5.48
C MET A 30 30.78 51.59 5.57
N PRO A 31 30.42 50.58 6.37
CA PRO A 31 31.09 49.31 6.31
C PRO A 31 30.92 48.78 4.89
N GLY A 32 32.03 48.45 4.22
CA GLY A 32 32.02 47.93 2.87
C GLY A 32 31.04 46.78 2.75
N ALA A 33 30.19 46.82 1.73
CA ALA A 33 29.24 45.75 1.43
C ALA A 33 30.00 44.43 1.44
N PRO A 34 29.43 43.34 2.06
CA PRO A 34 30.07 42.06 2.08
C PRO A 34 30.35 41.64 0.63
N GLN A 35 31.63 41.54 0.29
CA GLN A 35 32.03 41.04 -1.01
C GLN A 35 31.53 39.60 -1.15
N GLN A 36 30.57 39.38 -2.02
CA GLN A 36 30.16 38.04 -2.37
C GLN A 36 31.41 37.25 -2.82
N PRO A 37 31.65 36.07 -2.17
CA PRO A 37 32.79 35.26 -2.58
C PRO A 37 32.65 34.96 -4.06
N GLY A 38 33.63 35.44 -4.87
CA GLY A 38 33.66 35.23 -6.28
C GLY A 38 33.64 33.72 -6.56
N ILE A 39 32.78 33.29 -7.47
CA ILE A 39 32.70 31.88 -7.87
C ILE A 39 34.11 31.46 -8.34
N PRO A 40 34.74 30.44 -7.73
CA PRO A 40 36.09 30.05 -8.09
C PRO A 40 36.20 29.75 -9.58
N HIS A 41 37.20 30.30 -10.26
CA HIS A 41 37.42 30.19 -11.72
C HIS A 41 37.62 28.74 -12.20
N TRP A 42 37.86 27.79 -11.31
CA TRP A 42 37.94 26.35 -11.62
C TRP A 42 36.57 25.71 -11.96
N PHE A 43 35.45 26.39 -11.69
CA PHE A 43 34.13 26.02 -12.22
C PHE A 43 33.99 26.41 -13.70
N SER A 44 34.91 25.94 -14.53
CA SER A 44 34.83 26.15 -15.98
C SER A 44 33.58 25.50 -16.56
N VAL A 45 33.09 26.03 -17.66
CA VAL A 45 31.92 25.49 -18.39
C VAL A 45 32.06 23.97 -18.64
N LYS A 46 33.26 23.48 -18.89
CA LYS A 46 33.56 22.05 -19.08
C LYS A 46 33.22 21.22 -17.83
N VAL A 47 33.60 21.67 -16.64
CA VAL A 47 33.30 20.97 -15.38
C VAL A 47 31.80 20.92 -15.13
N ARG A 48 31.08 22.01 -15.42
CA ARG A 48 29.60 22.03 -15.29
C ARG A 48 28.92 21.03 -16.23
N ILE A 49 29.34 20.99 -17.48
CA ILE A 49 28.81 20.04 -18.46
C ILE A 49 29.10 18.60 -18.04
N THR A 50 30.30 18.31 -17.57
CA THR A 50 30.64 16.96 -17.07
C THR A 50 29.81 16.56 -15.87
N LEU A 51 29.62 17.45 -14.88
CA LEU A 51 28.77 17.17 -13.72
C LEU A 51 27.32 16.92 -14.12
N ILE A 52 26.75 17.73 -15.00
CA ILE A 52 25.38 17.52 -15.49
C ILE A 52 25.28 16.18 -16.21
N ALA A 53 26.23 15.85 -17.08
CA ALA A 53 26.26 14.58 -17.79
C ALA A 53 26.34 13.37 -16.82
N CYS A 54 27.17 13.46 -15.78
CA CYS A 54 27.27 12.41 -14.76
C CYS A 54 25.95 12.24 -13.97
N VAL A 55 25.29 13.34 -13.60
CA VAL A 55 24.01 13.29 -12.89
C VAL A 55 22.92 12.68 -13.78
N VAL A 56 22.83 13.10 -15.03
CA VAL A 56 21.85 12.54 -15.99
C VAL A 56 22.10 11.05 -16.21
N LEU A 57 23.35 10.64 -16.35
CA LEU A 57 23.72 9.23 -16.53
C LEU A 57 23.37 8.42 -15.27
N ALA A 58 23.66 8.93 -14.08
CA ALA A 58 23.31 8.26 -12.83
C ALA A 58 21.78 8.10 -12.66
N LEU A 59 21.01 9.13 -13.00
CA LEU A 59 19.55 9.07 -12.98
C LEU A 59 18.99 8.07 -14.02
N ALA A 60 19.59 8.02 -15.22
CA ALA A 60 19.19 7.05 -16.25
C ALA A 60 19.47 5.61 -15.81
N ILE A 61 20.64 5.32 -15.24
CA ILE A 61 20.98 3.99 -14.72
C ILE A 61 20.06 3.62 -13.54
N GLY A 62 19.81 4.56 -12.64
CA GLY A 62 18.92 4.35 -11.49
C GLY A 62 17.47 4.03 -11.91
N SER A 63 16.95 4.74 -12.91
CA SER A 63 15.59 4.50 -13.43
C SER A 63 15.47 3.16 -14.15
N LEU A 64 16.47 2.77 -14.94
CA LEU A 64 16.51 1.46 -15.61
C LEU A 64 16.60 0.31 -14.57
N GLY A 65 17.36 0.49 -13.49
CA GLY A 65 17.45 -0.47 -12.39
C GLY A 65 16.11 -0.64 -11.68
N ALA A 66 15.40 0.45 -11.37
CA ALA A 66 14.10 0.39 -10.72
C ALA A 66 13.05 -0.31 -11.59
N LEU A 67 13.00 -0.01 -12.90
CA LEU A 67 12.10 -0.67 -13.84
C LEU A 67 12.36 -2.19 -13.91
N SER A 68 13.63 -2.61 -13.97
CA SER A 68 13.96 -4.04 -14.05
C SER A 68 13.55 -4.82 -12.80
N ILE A 69 13.61 -4.22 -11.60
CA ILE A 69 13.17 -4.86 -10.36
C ILE A 69 11.66 -5.11 -10.39
N VAL A 70 10.87 -4.13 -10.86
CA VAL A 70 9.41 -4.28 -10.98
C VAL A 70 9.05 -5.42 -11.96
N TRP A 71 9.71 -5.51 -13.10
CA TRP A 71 9.48 -6.58 -14.07
C TRP A 71 9.84 -7.98 -13.53
N ILE A 72 10.93 -8.11 -12.77
CA ILE A 72 11.36 -9.38 -12.18
C ILE A 72 10.35 -9.87 -11.14
N HIS A 73 9.79 -8.96 -10.32
CA HIS A 73 8.76 -9.32 -9.35
C HIS A 73 7.46 -9.81 -10.00
N GLN A 74 7.13 -9.33 -11.19
CA GLN A 74 5.93 -9.77 -11.93
C GLN A 74 6.13 -11.07 -12.72
N ALA A 75 7.36 -11.46 -13.03
CA ALA A 75 7.66 -12.61 -13.89
C ALA A 75 7.71 -13.97 -13.16
N GLY A 76 7.73 -13.99 -11.82
CA GLY A 76 7.75 -15.22 -11.02
C GLY A 76 6.34 -15.69 -10.60
N PRO A 77 6.18 -16.92 -10.09
CA PRO A 77 4.94 -17.33 -9.45
C PRO A 77 4.65 -16.45 -8.23
N PRO A 78 3.35 -16.24 -7.88
CA PRO A 78 2.98 -15.44 -6.72
C PRO A 78 3.63 -15.97 -5.43
N SER A 79 3.98 -15.05 -4.55
CA SER A 79 4.59 -15.30 -3.24
C SER A 79 3.74 -14.68 -2.13
N ASP A 80 4.07 -15.06 -0.90
CA ASP A 80 3.38 -14.55 0.28
C ASP A 80 3.37 -13.01 0.29
N GLY A 81 2.19 -12.44 0.50
CA GLY A 81 1.95 -11.01 0.48
C GLY A 81 1.56 -10.42 -0.88
N ASP A 82 1.71 -11.15 -2.00
CA ASP A 82 1.24 -10.71 -3.30
C ASP A 82 -0.29 -10.67 -3.36
N CYS A 83 -0.82 -9.70 -4.10
CA CYS A 83 -2.25 -9.61 -4.36
C CYS A 83 -2.58 -9.99 -5.80
N LEU A 84 -3.76 -10.56 -5.98
CA LEU A 84 -4.21 -11.08 -7.26
C LEU A 84 -5.74 -11.13 -7.35
N TYR A 85 -6.24 -11.33 -8.54
CA TYR A 85 -7.60 -11.79 -8.77
C TYR A 85 -7.58 -13.08 -9.61
N LEU A 86 -8.65 -13.83 -9.51
CA LEU A 86 -8.85 -15.03 -10.31
C LEU A 86 -9.80 -14.71 -11.46
N SER A 87 -9.61 -15.37 -12.59
CA SER A 87 -10.53 -15.32 -13.72
C SER A 87 -10.71 -16.72 -14.28
N ARG A 88 -11.86 -16.97 -14.89
CA ARG A 88 -12.16 -18.22 -15.54
C ARG A 88 -11.62 -18.18 -16.98
N GLU A 89 -10.71 -19.08 -17.31
CA GLU A 89 -10.25 -19.30 -18.66
C GLU A 89 -11.14 -20.33 -19.38
N SER A 90 -10.74 -20.81 -20.55
CA SER A 90 -11.48 -21.80 -21.31
C SER A 90 -11.69 -23.10 -20.51
N GLY A 91 -12.96 -23.45 -20.28
CA GLY A 91 -13.35 -24.54 -19.39
C GLY A 91 -13.48 -24.09 -17.94
N ASP A 92 -13.33 -25.01 -16.99
CA ASP A 92 -13.39 -24.70 -15.55
C ASP A 92 -12.02 -24.33 -14.94
N ASN A 93 -11.04 -24.03 -15.79
CA ASN A 93 -9.71 -23.66 -15.32
C ASN A 93 -9.68 -22.22 -14.85
N LEU A 94 -9.18 -22.01 -13.63
CA LEU A 94 -8.93 -20.70 -13.07
C LEU A 94 -7.51 -20.22 -13.43
N ALA A 95 -7.41 -18.97 -13.87
CA ALA A 95 -6.16 -18.26 -14.04
C ALA A 95 -6.02 -17.18 -12.96
N TYR A 96 -4.79 -16.90 -12.56
CA TYR A 96 -4.51 -15.81 -11.64
C TYR A 96 -3.88 -14.63 -12.36
N HIS A 97 -4.24 -13.44 -11.93
CA HIS A 97 -3.68 -12.18 -12.43
C HIS A 97 -3.14 -11.37 -11.24
N ARG A 98 -1.83 -11.17 -11.22
CA ARG A 98 -1.18 -10.40 -10.15
C ARG A 98 -1.42 -8.92 -10.36
N VAL A 99 -1.78 -8.22 -9.27
CA VAL A 99 -2.09 -6.79 -9.26
C VAL A 99 -1.55 -6.14 -7.97
N GLY A 100 -1.51 -4.83 -7.93
CA GLY A 100 -1.15 -4.10 -6.69
C GLY A 100 -2.24 -4.28 -5.63
N CYS A 101 -1.84 -4.51 -4.35
CA CYS A 101 -2.80 -4.79 -3.28
C CYS A 101 -3.82 -3.68 -3.01
N GLY A 102 -3.50 -2.43 -3.38
CA GLY A 102 -4.42 -1.30 -3.27
C GLY A 102 -5.35 -1.11 -4.46
N GLU A 103 -5.29 -1.97 -5.48
CA GLU A 103 -6.19 -1.90 -6.63
C GLU A 103 -7.55 -2.53 -6.31
N ASN A 104 -8.62 -2.00 -6.87
CA ASN A 104 -9.97 -2.56 -6.68
C ASN A 104 -10.09 -3.98 -7.24
N SER A 105 -9.29 -4.31 -8.26
CA SER A 105 -9.20 -5.66 -8.83
C SER A 105 -8.53 -6.68 -7.91
N ALA A 106 -7.75 -6.23 -6.91
CA ALA A 106 -7.05 -7.09 -5.97
C ALA A 106 -8.04 -7.73 -4.98
N THR A 107 -8.71 -8.80 -5.38
CA THR A 107 -9.72 -9.48 -4.56
C THR A 107 -9.12 -10.48 -3.58
N PHE A 108 -7.95 -11.00 -3.87
CA PHE A 108 -7.26 -11.96 -3.01
C PHE A 108 -5.84 -11.51 -2.67
N LYS A 109 -5.39 -11.94 -1.49
CA LYS A 109 -4.00 -11.84 -1.04
C LYS A 109 -3.47 -13.24 -0.76
N VAL A 110 -2.27 -13.53 -1.24
CA VAL A 110 -1.55 -14.76 -0.90
C VAL A 110 -1.07 -14.65 0.54
N GLU A 111 -1.61 -15.46 1.43
CA GLU A 111 -1.13 -15.52 2.82
C GLU A 111 -0.02 -16.53 2.99
N ASP A 112 -0.12 -17.67 2.31
CA ASP A 112 0.92 -18.70 2.30
C ASP A 112 1.08 -19.30 0.90
N SER A 113 2.31 -19.71 0.57
CA SER A 113 2.63 -20.45 -0.65
C SER A 113 3.50 -21.67 -0.37
N TYR A 114 3.09 -22.83 -0.84
CA TYR A 114 3.76 -24.11 -0.63
C TYR A 114 4.19 -24.75 -1.94
N ARG A 115 5.28 -25.49 -1.91
CA ARG A 115 5.69 -26.35 -3.03
C ARG A 115 4.90 -27.66 -3.01
N GLY A 116 4.37 -28.06 -4.17
CA GLY A 116 3.54 -29.26 -4.31
C GLY A 116 2.09 -29.06 -3.90
N ALA A 117 1.34 -30.16 -3.93
CA ALA A 117 -0.05 -30.19 -3.50
C ALA A 117 -0.13 -30.16 -1.97
N PHE A 118 -0.52 -29.02 -1.42
CA PHE A 118 -0.64 -28.81 0.02
C PHE A 118 -2.07 -28.45 0.41
N ARG A 119 -2.44 -28.66 1.67
CA ARG A 119 -3.69 -28.16 2.23
C ARG A 119 -3.39 -26.85 2.95
N CYS A 120 -4.15 -25.82 2.64
CA CYS A 120 -4.10 -24.58 3.42
C CYS A 120 -4.43 -24.87 4.87
N GLY A 121 -3.77 -24.17 5.79
CA GLY A 121 -3.98 -24.33 7.24
C GLY A 121 -5.44 -24.11 7.64
N GLY A 122 -5.77 -24.25 8.91
CA GLY A 122 -7.13 -24.01 9.40
C GLY A 122 -7.60 -22.60 9.06
N GLY A 123 -8.76 -22.50 8.38
CA GLY A 123 -9.34 -21.24 7.93
C GLY A 123 -10.01 -21.36 6.56
N ASP A 124 -10.69 -20.30 6.15
CA ASP A 124 -11.53 -20.26 4.94
C ASP A 124 -10.73 -19.76 3.72
N TYR A 125 -9.55 -20.33 3.52
CA TYR A 125 -8.68 -19.98 2.39
C TYR A 125 -9.17 -20.61 1.10
N VAL A 126 -9.18 -19.84 0.02
CA VAL A 126 -9.28 -20.39 -1.33
C VAL A 126 -7.94 -21.04 -1.67
N ARG A 127 -7.98 -22.33 -1.98
CA ARG A 127 -6.80 -23.09 -2.39
C ARG A 127 -6.61 -23.05 -3.90
N PHE A 128 -5.61 -22.34 -4.36
CA PHE A 128 -5.26 -22.26 -5.77
C PHE A 128 -4.00 -23.08 -6.07
N GLN A 129 -4.06 -23.98 -7.06
CA GLN A 129 -2.93 -24.81 -7.47
C GLN A 129 -2.37 -24.33 -8.81
N ILE A 130 -1.10 -23.97 -8.80
CA ILE A 130 -0.36 -23.68 -10.03
C ILE A 130 0.27 -24.99 -10.50
N THR A 131 -0.23 -25.55 -11.60
CA THR A 131 0.38 -26.70 -12.27
C THR A 131 1.49 -26.19 -13.17
N GLY A 132 2.73 -26.57 -12.85
CA GLY A 132 3.86 -26.20 -13.67
C GLY A 132 3.92 -26.99 -14.98
N THR A 133 4.23 -26.31 -16.08
CA THR A 133 4.59 -26.98 -17.35
C THR A 133 6.10 -27.23 -17.38
N GLY A 134 6.52 -28.46 -17.53
CA GLY A 134 7.93 -28.84 -17.61
C GLY A 134 8.61 -29.02 -16.24
N SER A 135 9.77 -28.40 -16.03
CA SER A 135 10.54 -28.50 -14.77
C SER A 135 10.05 -27.57 -13.65
N SER A 136 8.97 -26.82 -13.88
CA SER A 136 8.39 -25.94 -12.86
C SER A 136 7.68 -26.76 -11.79
N THR A 137 8.03 -26.51 -10.55
CA THR A 137 7.46 -27.21 -9.40
C THR A 137 6.01 -26.76 -9.20
N GLU A 138 5.09 -27.72 -9.09
CA GLU A 138 3.73 -27.48 -8.63
C GLU A 138 3.74 -26.62 -7.34
N ARG A 139 2.82 -25.67 -7.26
CA ARG A 139 2.65 -24.80 -6.09
C ARG A 139 1.20 -24.72 -5.67
N THR A 140 1.01 -24.66 -4.37
CA THR A 140 -0.29 -24.34 -3.77
C THR A 140 -0.22 -22.95 -3.14
N LEU A 141 -1.16 -22.08 -3.52
CA LEU A 141 -1.37 -20.78 -2.89
C LEU A 141 -2.59 -20.84 -1.98
N CYS A 142 -2.44 -20.31 -0.78
CA CYS A 142 -3.54 -20.12 0.17
C CYS A 142 -3.97 -18.66 0.10
N LEU A 143 -5.13 -18.43 -0.49
CA LEU A 143 -5.64 -17.11 -0.80
C LEU A 143 -6.69 -16.70 0.24
N ALA A 144 -6.52 -15.55 0.85
CA ALA A 144 -7.53 -14.91 1.67
C ALA A 144 -8.12 -13.71 0.95
N LEU A 145 -9.35 -13.34 1.24
CA LEU A 145 -9.94 -12.11 0.71
C LEU A 145 -9.09 -10.88 1.11
N ASN A 146 -8.75 -10.06 0.14
CA ASN A 146 -8.02 -8.81 0.31
C ASN A 146 -9.01 -7.67 0.47
N VAL A 147 -9.56 -7.50 1.66
CA VAL A 147 -10.62 -6.56 1.97
C VAL A 147 -10.30 -5.72 3.19
N ASP A 148 -10.80 -4.49 3.18
CA ASP A 148 -10.75 -3.56 4.31
C ASP A 148 -12.15 -3.39 4.93
N PRO A 149 -12.24 -2.99 6.21
CA PRO A 149 -13.53 -2.69 6.83
C PRO A 149 -14.32 -1.65 6.05
N GLY A 150 -15.54 -1.97 5.67
CA GLY A 150 -16.42 -1.10 4.91
C GLY A 150 -16.38 -1.29 3.40
N ASP A 151 -15.50 -2.14 2.87
CA ASP A 151 -15.55 -2.54 1.46
C ASP A 151 -16.90 -3.17 1.12
N CYS A 152 -17.35 -3.03 -0.12
CA CYS A 152 -18.50 -3.74 -0.63
C CYS A 152 -18.10 -4.70 -1.75
N LEU A 153 -18.69 -5.88 -1.72
CA LEU A 153 -18.39 -6.99 -2.63
C LEU A 153 -19.63 -7.41 -3.41
N ARG A 154 -19.37 -8.01 -4.56
CA ARG A 154 -20.37 -8.78 -5.33
C ARG A 154 -19.80 -10.15 -5.66
N ASP A 155 -20.69 -11.10 -5.93
CA ASP A 155 -20.39 -12.47 -6.38
C ASP A 155 -19.41 -13.23 -5.46
N VAL A 156 -19.59 -13.09 -4.14
CA VAL A 156 -18.67 -13.64 -3.12
C VAL A 156 -18.65 -15.16 -3.02
N ASP A 157 -19.54 -15.85 -3.72
CA ASP A 157 -19.61 -17.31 -3.76
C ASP A 157 -18.82 -17.92 -4.91
N ASP A 158 -18.31 -17.12 -5.84
CA ASP A 158 -17.49 -17.58 -6.97
C ASP A 158 -16.15 -16.83 -6.98
N GLU A 159 -15.07 -17.57 -6.74
CA GLU A 159 -13.71 -17.02 -6.66
C GLU A 159 -13.25 -16.34 -7.96
N ALA A 160 -13.84 -16.70 -9.11
CA ALA A 160 -13.48 -16.13 -10.41
C ALA A 160 -14.20 -14.82 -10.73
N THR A 161 -15.31 -14.53 -10.04
CA THR A 161 -16.17 -13.37 -10.32
C THR A 161 -16.25 -12.38 -9.16
N VAL A 162 -15.87 -12.81 -7.96
CA VAL A 162 -15.84 -11.92 -6.79
C VAL A 162 -15.08 -10.64 -7.08
N SER A 163 -15.68 -9.51 -6.76
CA SER A 163 -15.07 -8.20 -7.02
C SER A 163 -15.48 -7.14 -6.00
N LYS A 164 -14.55 -6.21 -5.76
CA LYS A 164 -14.83 -5.01 -4.95
C LYS A 164 -15.60 -4.02 -5.81
N VAL A 165 -16.67 -3.49 -5.26
CA VAL A 165 -17.52 -2.49 -5.91
C VAL A 165 -17.78 -1.33 -4.96
N SER A 166 -18.26 -0.19 -5.50
CA SER A 166 -18.75 0.88 -4.64
C SER A 166 -19.95 0.39 -3.84
N CYS A 167 -20.06 0.77 -2.56
CA CYS A 167 -21.25 0.43 -1.76
C CYS A 167 -22.54 1.09 -2.26
N THR A 168 -22.44 2.08 -3.15
CA THR A 168 -23.57 2.68 -3.84
C THR A 168 -23.91 2.00 -5.16
N ASP A 169 -23.13 0.99 -5.56
CA ASP A 169 -23.40 0.21 -6.76
C ASP A 169 -24.60 -0.72 -6.50
N PRO A 170 -25.62 -0.73 -7.37
CA PRO A 170 -26.77 -1.61 -7.21
C PRO A 170 -26.44 -3.10 -7.28
N THR A 171 -25.23 -3.45 -7.71
CA THR A 171 -24.72 -4.85 -7.74
C THR A 171 -23.97 -5.22 -6.49
N ALA A 172 -23.78 -4.31 -5.52
CA ALA A 172 -23.18 -4.62 -4.24
C ALA A 172 -24.10 -5.57 -3.45
N GLN A 173 -23.58 -6.72 -3.09
CA GLN A 173 -24.33 -7.76 -2.37
C GLN A 173 -23.98 -7.78 -0.89
N GLU A 174 -22.69 -7.64 -0.59
CA GLU A 174 -22.15 -7.81 0.76
C GLU A 174 -21.32 -6.60 1.18
N ARG A 175 -21.48 -6.21 2.44
CA ARG A 175 -20.61 -5.24 3.10
C ARG A 175 -19.67 -5.95 4.05
N VAL A 176 -18.42 -5.55 4.03
CA VAL A 176 -17.35 -6.18 4.82
C VAL A 176 -17.20 -5.53 6.19
N GLU A 177 -17.17 -6.34 7.23
CA GLU A 177 -16.64 -6.01 8.55
C GLU A 177 -15.45 -6.90 8.85
N VAL A 178 -14.36 -6.35 9.39
CA VAL A 178 -13.15 -7.10 9.72
C VAL A 178 -12.89 -7.03 11.22
N LEU A 179 -12.88 -8.19 11.86
CA LEU A 179 -12.56 -8.34 13.26
C LEU A 179 -11.13 -8.88 13.42
N SER A 180 -10.36 -8.29 14.33
CA SER A 180 -9.01 -8.76 14.64
C SER A 180 -9.07 -10.08 15.42
N GLY A 181 -8.18 -10.99 15.06
CA GLY A 181 -8.10 -12.32 15.66
C GLY A 181 -9.02 -13.35 15.00
N TYR A 182 -8.75 -14.63 15.32
CA TYR A 182 -9.61 -15.74 14.92
C TYR A 182 -10.84 -15.77 15.81
N GLN A 183 -11.97 -15.33 15.31
CA GLN A 183 -13.24 -15.26 16.01
C GLN A 183 -14.16 -16.40 15.54
N ARG A 184 -15.14 -16.71 16.36
CA ARG A 184 -16.25 -17.61 15.96
C ARG A 184 -17.37 -16.77 15.33
N ASP A 185 -18.25 -17.45 14.64
CA ASP A 185 -19.41 -16.86 13.95
C ASP A 185 -20.29 -15.99 14.86
N ASP A 186 -20.30 -16.28 16.18
CA ASP A 186 -21.05 -15.53 17.19
C ASP A 186 -20.63 -14.06 17.36
N LYS A 187 -19.50 -13.67 16.77
CA LYS A 187 -19.01 -12.28 16.79
C LYS A 187 -19.43 -11.44 15.58
N CYS A 188 -19.92 -12.08 14.52
CA CYS A 188 -20.40 -11.41 13.30
C CYS A 188 -21.93 -11.30 13.35
N GLU A 189 -22.45 -10.27 14.05
CA GLU A 189 -23.89 -10.07 14.15
C GLU A 189 -24.49 -9.73 12.77
N GLY A 190 -25.50 -10.51 12.33
CA GLY A 190 -26.20 -10.28 11.07
C GLY A 190 -25.40 -10.60 9.81
N ALA A 191 -24.26 -11.26 9.92
CA ALA A 191 -23.52 -11.69 8.76
C ALA A 191 -24.10 -12.97 8.16
N ASP A 192 -24.23 -13.00 6.84
CA ASP A 192 -24.66 -14.19 6.10
C ASP A 192 -23.52 -15.18 5.91
N LYS A 193 -22.30 -14.67 5.83
CA LYS A 193 -21.10 -15.49 5.66
C LYS A 193 -19.97 -14.95 6.54
N VAL A 194 -19.28 -15.87 7.21
CA VAL A 194 -18.13 -15.56 8.06
C VAL A 194 -16.93 -16.31 7.55
N LEU A 195 -15.85 -15.59 7.29
CA LEU A 195 -14.58 -16.16 6.81
C LEU A 195 -13.51 -15.90 7.85
N SER A 196 -12.85 -16.94 8.32
CA SER A 196 -11.82 -16.85 9.35
C SER A 196 -10.47 -17.24 8.80
N TYR A 197 -9.47 -16.39 9.02
CA TYR A 197 -8.10 -16.57 8.57
C TYR A 197 -7.16 -16.63 9.77
N VAL A 198 -6.36 -17.70 9.86
CA VAL A 198 -5.42 -17.93 10.99
C VAL A 198 -4.05 -17.37 10.78
N GLY A 199 -3.73 -16.94 9.53
CA GLY A 199 -2.43 -16.36 9.19
C GLY A 199 -2.11 -15.07 9.97
N PRO A 200 -0.84 -14.65 10.02
CA PRO A 200 -0.45 -13.40 10.66
C PRO A 200 -0.75 -12.15 9.79
N PRO A 201 -1.57 -11.18 10.27
CA PRO A 201 -2.38 -11.25 11.49
C PRO A 201 -3.64 -12.09 11.28
N SER A 202 -4.01 -12.87 12.29
CA SER A 202 -5.29 -13.59 12.26
C SER A 202 -6.45 -12.59 12.23
N ARG A 203 -7.48 -12.89 11.42
CA ARG A 203 -8.66 -12.04 11.27
C ARG A 203 -9.90 -12.84 10.91
N THR A 204 -11.02 -12.27 11.19
CA THR A 204 -12.34 -12.76 10.78
C THR A 204 -12.99 -11.70 9.91
N VAL A 205 -13.51 -12.10 8.76
CA VAL A 205 -14.22 -11.26 7.80
C VAL A 205 -15.70 -11.64 7.86
N CYS A 206 -16.53 -10.70 8.29
CA CYS A 206 -17.98 -10.83 8.33
C CYS A 206 -18.55 -10.20 7.06
N LEU A 207 -19.31 -10.95 6.28
CA LEU A 207 -19.99 -10.51 5.08
C LEU A 207 -21.47 -10.29 5.42
N ILE A 208 -21.89 -9.05 5.39
CA ILE A 208 -23.23 -8.60 5.77
C ILE A 208 -23.98 -8.17 4.52
N GLN A 209 -25.14 -8.75 4.29
CA GLN A 209 -25.95 -8.44 3.10
C GLN A 209 -26.35 -6.97 3.07
N THR A 210 -26.12 -6.29 1.92
CA THR A 210 -26.42 -4.86 1.76
C THR A 210 -27.90 -4.57 1.44
N GLY A 211 -28.70 -5.57 1.23
CA GLY A 211 -29.99 -5.52 0.52
C GLY A 211 -31.24 -5.23 1.31
N GLU A 212 -31.24 -4.96 2.62
CA GLU A 212 -32.51 -4.86 3.38
C GLU A 212 -32.73 -3.56 4.17
N ASN A 213 -31.82 -2.59 4.13
CA ASN A 213 -31.97 -1.33 4.88
C ASN A 213 -31.43 -0.10 4.13
N ILE A 214 -31.91 0.17 2.91
CA ILE A 214 -31.83 1.52 2.32
C ILE A 214 -33.22 2.02 1.98
#